data_0f4b852ae2becd66847a519ff9e98639
#
_entry.id   0f4b852ae2becd66847a519ff9e98639
#
_cell.length_a   1.000
_cell.length_b   1.000
_cell.length_c   1.000
_cell.angle_alpha   90.00
_cell.angle_beta   90.00
_cell.angle_gamma   90.00
#
_symmetry.space_group_name_H-M   'P 1'
#
loop_
_entity.id
_entity.type
_entity.pdbx_description
1 polymer ?
#
loop_
_entity_poly.entity_id
_entity_poly.type
_entity_poly.pdbx_seq_one_letter_code
_entity_poly.pdbx_strand_id
1 'polypeptide(L)'
;MSVAARVPVIRVTAMPADTNPYGGVFGGWLMGQMGLACGSFASRRTHGKAILVAADAIKFPGAMAVGDELSVYVDLVKAGRTSLKLKAEAIARERDGEDEKVVAEGEFTFVALDEQGKPREIGRE
;
A
#
# COMPACT_ATOMS: atom_id res chain seq x y z
N MET A 1 -14.94 9.95 -22.42
CA MET A 1 -14.75 8.54 -22.12
C MET A 1 -14.15 8.38 -20.74
N SER A 2 -14.70 7.53 -19.98
CA SER A 2 -14.15 7.29 -18.65
C SER A 2 -13.14 6.16 -18.70
N VAL A 3 -12.06 6.35 -18.00
CA VAL A 3 -11.11 5.29 -17.75
C VAL A 3 -11.73 4.40 -16.68
N ALA A 4 -11.51 3.11 -16.78
CA ALA A 4 -11.97 2.22 -15.75
C ALA A 4 -11.42 2.72 -14.41
N ALA A 5 -12.29 2.84 -13.44
CA ALA A 5 -11.88 3.32 -12.13
C ALA A 5 -10.92 2.32 -11.50
N ARG A 6 -9.86 2.84 -10.90
CA ARG A 6 -8.96 2.01 -10.11
C ARG A 6 -9.70 1.54 -8.87
N VAL A 7 -9.43 0.32 -8.47
CA VAL A 7 -10.00 -0.24 -7.24
C VAL A 7 -8.92 -0.22 -6.17
N PRO A 8 -9.14 0.47 -5.06
CA PRO A 8 -8.15 0.45 -3.99
C PRO A 8 -8.11 -0.92 -3.32
N VAL A 9 -6.92 -1.30 -2.87
CA VAL A 9 -6.77 -2.51 -2.07
C VAL A 9 -7.27 -2.29 -0.66
N ILE A 10 -7.03 -1.07 -0.15
CA ILE A 10 -7.49 -0.67 1.18
C ILE A 10 -8.14 0.70 1.07
N ARG A 11 -9.22 0.89 1.81
CA ARG A 11 -9.83 2.21 2.00
C ARG A 11 -10.17 2.35 3.47
N VAL A 12 -9.64 3.38 4.12
CA VAL A 12 -9.72 3.52 5.56
C VAL A 12 -9.77 5.00 5.94
N THR A 13 -10.42 5.30 7.05
CA THR A 13 -10.51 6.67 7.57
C THR A 13 -9.42 6.87 8.62
N ALA A 14 -8.72 8.01 8.53
CA ALA A 14 -7.73 8.37 9.54
C ALA A 14 -8.43 8.84 10.81
N MET A 15 -8.04 8.28 11.93
CA MET A 15 -8.67 8.57 13.22
C MET A 15 -7.69 9.33 14.12
N PRO A 16 -8.20 9.95 15.22
CA PRO A 16 -7.29 10.70 16.12
C PRO A 16 -6.10 9.90 16.62
N ALA A 17 -6.25 8.59 16.81
CA ALA A 17 -5.16 7.75 17.27
C ALA A 17 -4.04 7.62 16.25
N ASP A 18 -4.28 8.04 15.00
CA ASP A 18 -3.34 7.89 13.90
C ASP A 18 -2.53 9.16 13.64
N THR A 19 -2.56 10.11 14.57
CA THR A 19 -1.89 11.40 14.40
C THR A 19 -0.48 11.39 14.95
N ASN A 20 0.32 12.33 14.43
CA ASN A 20 1.65 12.60 14.98
C ASN A 20 1.52 13.68 16.08
N PRO A 21 2.62 14.00 16.78
CA PRO A 21 2.55 15.00 17.85
C PRO A 21 2.15 16.39 17.40
N TYR A 22 2.14 16.66 16.11
CA TYR A 22 1.86 17.99 15.57
C TYR A 22 0.46 18.10 14.98
N GLY A 23 -0.37 17.07 15.12
CA GLY A 23 -1.77 17.11 14.74
C GLY A 23 -2.12 16.51 13.39
N GLY A 24 -1.15 16.24 12.54
CA GLY A 24 -1.40 15.59 11.26
C GLY A 24 -1.35 14.08 11.39
N VAL A 25 -1.74 13.40 10.32
CA VAL A 25 -1.67 11.94 10.29
C VAL A 25 -0.23 11.50 10.27
N PHE A 26 0.08 10.48 11.08
CA PHE A 26 1.44 9.99 11.27
C PHE A 26 1.95 9.28 10.01
N GLY A 27 3.17 9.66 9.57
CA GLY A 27 3.76 9.04 8.38
C GLY A 27 3.92 7.53 8.51
N GLY A 28 4.25 7.04 9.72
CA GLY A 28 4.35 5.62 9.95
C GLY A 28 3.03 4.89 9.77
N TRP A 29 1.91 5.55 10.07
CA TRP A 29 0.60 4.97 9.82
C TRP A 29 0.36 4.81 8.32
N LEU A 30 0.74 5.84 7.54
CA LEU A 30 0.62 5.77 6.08
C LEU A 30 1.47 4.64 5.51
N MET A 31 2.71 4.50 5.99
CA MET A 31 3.58 3.40 5.58
C MET A 31 2.95 2.05 5.91
N GLY A 32 2.37 1.94 7.10
CA GLY A 32 1.71 0.71 7.52
C GLY A 32 0.55 0.34 6.62
N GLN A 33 -0.25 1.33 6.23
CA GLN A 33 -1.38 1.08 5.34
C GLN A 33 -0.90 0.61 3.97
N MET A 34 0.16 1.24 3.45
CA MET A 34 0.74 0.80 2.18
C MET A 34 1.28 -0.63 2.29
N GLY A 35 1.95 -0.94 3.40
CA GLY A 35 2.47 -2.28 3.62
C GLY A 35 1.37 -3.34 3.71
N LEU A 36 0.28 -3.02 4.41
CA LEU A 36 -0.86 -3.93 4.49
C LEU A 36 -1.49 -4.16 3.12
N ALA A 37 -1.66 -3.09 2.35
CA ALA A 37 -2.24 -3.20 1.02
C ALA A 37 -1.36 -4.05 0.11
N CYS A 38 -0.06 -3.79 0.12
CA CYS A 38 0.88 -4.55 -0.70
C CYS A 38 0.93 -6.02 -0.27
N GLY A 39 0.87 -6.28 1.04
CA GLY A 39 0.86 -7.65 1.55
C GLY A 39 -0.36 -8.42 1.09
N SER A 40 -1.53 -7.78 1.13
CA SER A 40 -2.76 -8.40 0.65
C SER A 40 -2.66 -8.71 -0.84
N PHE A 41 -2.17 -7.74 -1.60
CA PHE A 41 -1.98 -7.93 -3.04
C PHE A 41 -1.01 -9.08 -3.32
N ALA A 42 0.11 -9.10 -2.60
CA ALA A 42 1.15 -10.11 -2.81
C ALA A 42 0.65 -11.52 -2.49
N SER A 43 -0.06 -11.67 -1.37
CA SER A 43 -0.59 -12.97 -0.98
C SER A 43 -1.61 -13.48 -1.97
N ARG A 44 -2.47 -12.60 -2.45
CA ARG A 44 -3.47 -12.98 -3.44
C ARG A 44 -2.82 -13.35 -4.76
N ARG A 45 -1.85 -12.55 -5.19
CA ARG A 45 -1.17 -12.78 -6.47
C ARG A 45 -0.37 -14.07 -6.48
N THR A 46 0.29 -14.40 -5.36
CA THR A 46 1.13 -15.59 -5.27
C THR A 46 0.39 -16.81 -4.74
N HIS A 47 -0.87 -16.63 -4.33
CA HIS A 47 -1.71 -17.69 -3.80
C HIS A 47 -1.11 -18.36 -2.57
N GLY A 48 -0.53 -17.55 -1.68
CA GLY A 48 0.05 -18.09 -0.47
C GLY A 48 0.76 -17.05 0.35
N LYS A 49 1.64 -17.51 1.21
CA LYS A 49 2.38 -16.63 2.11
C LYS A 49 3.34 -15.76 1.32
N ALA A 50 3.41 -14.49 1.69
CA ALA A 50 4.38 -13.55 1.12
C ALA A 50 4.77 -12.58 2.22
N ILE A 51 6.06 -12.29 2.33
CA ILE A 51 6.58 -11.45 3.40
C ILE A 51 7.30 -10.24 2.82
N LEU A 52 7.14 -9.10 3.49
CA LEU A 52 7.82 -7.86 3.11
C LEU A 52 9.29 -7.96 3.48
N VAL A 53 10.16 -7.73 2.49
CA VAL A 53 11.61 -7.78 2.73
C VAL A 53 12.30 -6.45 2.46
N ALA A 54 11.68 -5.53 1.74
CA ALA A 54 12.30 -4.24 1.46
C ALA A 54 11.24 -3.20 1.13
N ALA A 55 11.51 -1.96 1.52
CA ALA A 55 10.67 -0.81 1.18
C ALA A 55 11.61 0.28 0.70
N ASP A 56 11.33 0.83 -0.48
CA ASP A 56 12.20 1.80 -1.12
C ASP A 56 11.40 2.97 -1.63
N ALA A 57 12.09 4.09 -1.84
CA ALA A 57 11.52 5.27 -2.48
C ALA A 57 10.24 5.75 -1.80
N ILE A 58 10.21 5.68 -0.48
CA ILE A 58 9.04 6.13 0.30
C ILE A 58 9.05 7.65 0.32
N LYS A 59 7.93 8.25 -0.08
CA LYS A 59 7.77 9.71 -0.11
C LYS A 59 6.41 10.09 0.44
N PHE A 60 6.35 11.28 1.03
CA PHE A 60 5.13 11.83 1.61
C PHE A 60 4.88 13.21 1.00
N PRO A 61 4.37 13.28 -0.23
CA PRO A 61 4.23 14.56 -0.93
C PRO A 61 3.10 15.44 -0.42
N GLY A 62 2.19 14.91 0.39
CA GLY A 62 1.08 15.69 0.90
C GLY A 62 0.74 15.32 2.33
N ALA A 63 0.01 16.20 3.00
CA ALA A 63 -0.44 15.96 4.36
C ALA A 63 -1.89 15.49 4.36
N MET A 64 -2.23 14.67 5.35
CA MET A 64 -3.57 14.13 5.51
C MET A 64 -4.11 14.51 6.89
N ALA A 65 -5.37 14.89 6.95
CA ALA A 65 -6.01 15.29 8.18
C ALA A 65 -6.84 14.15 8.76
N VAL A 66 -7.08 14.24 10.07
CA VAL A 66 -8.00 13.31 10.74
C VAL A 66 -9.37 13.42 10.07
N GLY A 67 -9.98 12.28 9.81
CA GLY A 67 -11.28 12.21 9.16
C GLY A 67 -11.21 12.01 7.66
N ASP A 68 -10.08 12.32 7.05
CA ASP A 68 -9.93 12.09 5.61
C ASP A 68 -9.93 10.60 5.31
N GLU A 69 -10.38 10.25 4.11
CA GLU A 69 -10.41 8.86 3.66
C GLU A 69 -9.17 8.55 2.85
N LEU A 70 -8.47 7.51 3.24
CA LEU A 70 -7.27 7.05 2.53
C LEU A 70 -7.62 5.87 1.64
N SER A 71 -7.22 5.94 0.39
CA SER A 71 -7.31 4.81 -0.54
C SER A 71 -5.91 4.45 -0.98
N VAL A 72 -5.56 3.17 -0.88
CA VAL A 72 -4.24 2.70 -1.28
C VAL A 72 -4.38 1.81 -2.50
N TYR A 73 -3.68 2.20 -3.56
CA TYR A 73 -3.65 1.47 -4.82
C TYR A 73 -2.31 0.79 -4.97
N VAL A 74 -2.32 -0.42 -5.51
CA VAL A 74 -1.10 -1.22 -5.65
C VAL A 74 -1.00 -1.69 -7.09
N ASP A 75 0.19 -1.51 -7.67
CA ASP A 75 0.49 -1.99 -9.02
C ASP A 75 1.72 -2.86 -8.98
N LEU A 76 1.72 -3.90 -9.80
CA LEU A 76 2.90 -4.75 -9.94
C LEU A 76 3.94 -4.04 -10.80
N VAL A 77 5.14 -3.87 -10.26
CA VAL A 77 6.25 -3.28 -11.00
C VAL A 77 7.06 -4.36 -11.68
N LYS A 78 7.36 -5.44 -10.95
CA LYS A 78 8.20 -6.50 -11.48
C LYS A 78 7.94 -7.79 -10.71
N ALA A 79 7.85 -8.90 -11.44
CA ALA A 79 7.76 -10.22 -10.83
C ALA A 79 9.07 -10.95 -11.12
N GLY A 80 9.76 -11.37 -10.05
CA GLY A 80 10.92 -12.22 -10.15
C GLY A 80 10.54 -13.67 -9.96
N ARG A 81 11.54 -14.52 -9.79
CA ARG A 81 11.27 -15.94 -9.59
C ARG A 81 10.58 -16.23 -8.27
N THR A 82 11.00 -15.56 -7.21
CA THR A 82 10.43 -15.76 -5.87
C THR A 82 9.90 -14.47 -5.26
N SER A 83 10.03 -13.33 -5.95
CA SER A 83 9.69 -12.04 -5.38
C SER A 83 8.79 -11.22 -6.29
N LEU A 84 8.09 -10.28 -5.66
CA LEU A 84 7.30 -9.28 -6.36
C LEU A 84 7.75 -7.90 -5.90
N LYS A 85 7.92 -6.98 -6.84
CA LYS A 85 8.11 -5.58 -6.52
C LYS A 85 6.83 -4.85 -6.85
N LEU A 86 6.28 -4.16 -5.86
CA LEU A 86 4.98 -3.52 -5.95
C LEU A 86 5.13 -2.03 -5.71
N LYS A 87 4.34 -1.23 -6.42
CA LYS A 87 4.25 0.19 -6.14
C LYS A 87 2.93 0.46 -5.43
N ALA A 88 3.03 1.17 -4.31
CA ALA A 88 1.84 1.62 -3.58
C ALA A 88 1.70 3.12 -3.73
N GLU A 89 0.47 3.57 -3.92
CA GLU A 89 0.12 4.97 -3.97
C GLU A 89 -1.05 5.20 -3.03
N ALA A 90 -0.86 6.08 -2.06
CA ALA A 90 -1.86 6.38 -1.05
C ALA A 90 -2.45 7.76 -1.34
N ILE A 91 -3.75 7.79 -1.56
CA ILE A 91 -4.48 8.99 -1.95
C ILE A 91 -5.49 9.31 -0.88
N ALA A 92 -5.46 10.55 -0.39
CA ALA A 92 -6.41 11.02 0.61
C ALA A 92 -7.48 11.87 -0.05
N ARG A 93 -8.74 11.66 0.34
CA ARG A 93 -9.85 12.49 -0.07
C ARG A 93 -10.37 13.20 1.17
N GLU A 94 -10.65 14.50 1.04
CA GLU A 94 -11.26 15.26 2.13
C GLU A 94 -12.54 14.58 2.60
N ARG A 95 -12.74 14.57 3.92
CA ARG A 95 -13.92 13.91 4.48
C ARG A 95 -15.21 14.44 3.87
N ASP A 96 -15.31 15.75 3.76
CA ASP A 96 -16.54 16.41 3.32
C ASP A 96 -16.47 16.91 1.90
N GLY A 97 -15.50 16.47 1.12
CA GLY A 97 -15.30 16.99 -0.23
C GLY A 97 -14.89 15.93 -1.22
N GLU A 98 -14.56 16.41 -2.41
CA GLU A 98 -14.16 15.54 -3.50
C GLU A 98 -12.68 15.66 -3.84
N ASP A 99 -11.99 16.63 -3.24
CA ASP A 99 -10.58 16.84 -3.56
C ASP A 99 -9.73 15.69 -3.06
N GLU A 100 -8.86 15.19 -3.94
CA GLU A 100 -7.95 14.11 -3.65
C GLU A 100 -6.52 14.55 -3.85
N LYS A 101 -5.61 13.95 -3.09
CA LYS A 101 -4.19 14.23 -3.28
C LYS A 101 -3.38 13.02 -2.86
N VAL A 102 -2.23 12.85 -3.50
CA VAL A 102 -1.29 11.81 -3.10
C VAL A 102 -0.63 12.24 -1.81
N VAL A 103 -0.74 11.41 -0.78
CA VAL A 103 -0.14 11.70 0.53
C VAL A 103 1.04 10.79 0.83
N ALA A 104 1.17 9.68 0.14
CA ALA A 104 2.32 8.78 0.31
C ALA A 104 2.45 7.90 -0.91
N GLU A 105 3.69 7.48 -1.19
CA GLU A 105 3.97 6.51 -2.25
C GLU A 105 5.26 5.79 -1.92
N GLY A 106 5.41 4.60 -2.48
CA GLY A 106 6.62 3.83 -2.23
C GLY A 106 6.63 2.53 -3.02
N GLU A 107 7.76 1.85 -2.96
CA GLU A 107 7.92 0.55 -3.59
C GLU A 107 8.22 -0.48 -2.52
N PHE A 108 7.57 -1.62 -2.61
CA PHE A 108 7.65 -2.66 -1.59
C PHE A 108 7.96 -3.99 -2.28
N THR A 109 8.93 -4.70 -1.73
CA THR A 109 9.33 -6.00 -2.27
C THR A 109 8.89 -7.09 -1.32
N PHE A 110 8.16 -8.06 -1.87
CA PHE A 110 7.67 -9.22 -1.12
C PHE A 110 8.27 -10.49 -1.69
N VAL A 111 8.55 -11.45 -0.81
CA VAL A 111 9.06 -12.76 -1.20
C VAL A 111 8.00 -13.80 -0.85
N ALA A 112 7.66 -14.64 -1.82
CA ALA A 112 6.73 -15.74 -1.60
C ALA A 112 7.40 -16.83 -0.78
N LEU A 113 6.70 -17.35 0.21
CA LEU A 113 7.25 -18.35 1.14
C LEU A 113 6.46 -19.65 1.06
N ASP A 114 7.15 -20.77 1.28
CA ASP A 114 6.51 -22.06 1.41
C ASP A 114 6.08 -22.31 2.86
N GLU A 115 5.59 -23.50 3.14
CA GLU A 115 5.06 -23.83 4.48
C GLU A 115 6.14 -23.83 5.55
N GLN A 116 7.41 -23.97 5.16
CA GLN A 116 8.52 -23.95 6.08
C GLN A 116 9.14 -22.57 6.19
N GLY A 117 8.54 -21.57 5.53
CA GLY A 117 9.06 -20.20 5.58
C GLY A 117 10.21 -19.94 4.65
N LYS A 118 10.44 -20.78 3.67
CA LYS A 118 11.52 -20.56 2.70
C LYS A 118 10.97 -20.01 1.41
N PRO A 119 11.80 -19.25 0.66
CA PRO A 119 11.35 -18.71 -0.63
C PRO A 119 10.87 -19.84 -1.55
N ARG A 120 9.77 -19.58 -2.25
CA ARG A 120 9.25 -20.50 -3.25
C ARG A 120 9.06 -19.79 -4.56
N GLU A 121 9.09 -20.54 -5.64
CA GLU A 121 8.86 -19.96 -6.95
C GLU A 121 7.40 -19.56 -7.08
N ILE A 122 7.19 -18.39 -7.67
CA ILE A 122 5.87 -17.88 -7.94
C ILE A 122 5.40 -18.49 -9.26
N GLY A 123 4.20 -19.06 -9.24
CA GLY A 123 3.66 -19.63 -10.46
C GLY A 123 3.38 -18.57 -11.50
N ARG A 124 3.41 -18.96 -12.75
CA ARG A 124 3.07 -18.05 -13.83
C ARG A 124 1.57 -17.96 -13.98
N GLU A 125 1.11 -16.78 -14.32
CA GLU A 125 -0.30 -16.53 -14.57
C GLU A 125 -0.62 -16.51 -16.03
#